data_884d19438f793a85509c4f8a502aa2a4
#
_entry.id   884d19438f793a85509c4f8a502aa2a4
#
_cell.length_a   1.000
_cell.length_b   1.000
_cell.length_c   1.000
_cell.angle_alpha   90.00
_cell.angle_beta   90.00
_cell.angle_gamma   90.00
#
_symmetry.space_group_name_H-M   'P 1'
#
loop_
_entity.id
_entity.type
_entity.pdbx_description
1 polymer ?
#
loop_
_entity_poly.entity_id
_entity_poly.type
_entity_poly.pdbx_seq_one_letter_code
_entity_poly.pdbx_strand_id
1 'polypeptide(L)'
;MLSLIYFGFVGALYGMQFWLPQIVKAFGFSNVQTGFVTAIPYVFGTIAMTLWARRSDATRERVFHVGAPLLLTALALAVSSYISDPTLTMVVLTVAAIGVFCTFAVFWTLPTAWLSGTAAAGAIALINSIGNLAGFGGPYLIGWIKDQTGSFVGGLYFVSGLLVLSAILTLLLSRAQTAPVEPVPQSH
;
A
#
# COMPACT_ATOMS: atom_id res chain seq x y z
N MET A 1 -7.49 6.33 12.35
CA MET A 1 -6.96 5.03 11.87
C MET A 1 -6.92 4.95 10.34
N LEU A 2 -8.02 5.14 9.61
CA LEU A 2 -8.04 5.04 8.13
C LEU A 2 -7.00 5.93 7.44
N SER A 3 -6.81 7.17 7.91
CA SER A 3 -5.78 8.08 7.35
C SER A 3 -4.36 7.54 7.52
N LEU A 4 -4.06 6.84 8.61
CA LEU A 4 -2.75 6.23 8.85
C LEU A 4 -2.54 4.98 7.99
N ILE A 5 -3.59 4.18 7.81
CA ILE A 5 -3.55 3.02 6.88
C ILE A 5 -3.30 3.54 5.47
N TYR A 6 -4.03 4.57 5.05
CA TYR A 6 -3.89 5.19 3.72
C TYR A 6 -2.48 5.79 3.54
N PHE A 7 -1.98 6.50 4.55
CA PHE A 7 -0.61 7.06 4.56
C PHE A 7 0.45 5.99 4.30
N GLY A 8 0.36 4.84 4.97
CA GLY A 8 1.34 3.77 4.83
C GLY A 8 1.41 3.21 3.40
N PHE A 9 0.28 2.83 2.81
CA PHE A 9 0.34 2.24 1.47
C PHE A 9 0.48 3.28 0.34
N VAL A 10 0.03 4.51 0.52
CA VAL A 10 0.29 5.60 -0.42
C VAL A 10 1.79 5.93 -0.44
N GLY A 11 2.45 5.91 0.72
CA GLY A 11 3.91 6.04 0.78
C GLY A 11 4.64 4.95 -0.01
N ALA A 12 4.17 3.69 0.08
CA ALA A 12 4.68 2.60 -0.72
C ALA A 12 4.42 2.78 -2.22
N LEU A 13 3.18 3.17 -2.59
CA LEU A 13 2.79 3.41 -3.97
C LEU A 13 3.69 4.46 -4.64
N TYR A 14 3.80 5.64 -4.03
CA TYR A 14 4.64 6.72 -4.57
C TYR A 14 6.13 6.39 -4.47
N GLY A 15 6.55 5.72 -3.40
CA GLY A 15 7.92 5.21 -3.28
C GLY A 15 8.27 4.31 -4.47
N MET A 16 7.44 3.35 -4.80
CA MET A 16 7.64 2.50 -5.98
C MET A 16 7.61 3.30 -7.28
N GLN A 17 6.65 4.22 -7.46
CA GLN A 17 6.55 5.02 -8.69
C GLN A 17 7.80 5.85 -8.97
N PHE A 18 8.41 6.44 -7.95
CA PHE A 18 9.60 7.29 -8.10
C PHE A 18 10.90 6.48 -8.19
N TRP A 19 11.02 5.40 -7.40
CA TRP A 19 12.29 4.70 -7.26
C TRP A 19 12.43 3.44 -8.14
N LEU A 20 11.31 2.79 -8.52
CA LEU A 20 11.35 1.61 -9.39
C LEU A 20 12.11 1.86 -10.72
N PRO A 21 11.88 2.96 -11.45
CA PRO A 21 12.65 3.23 -12.66
C PRO A 21 14.15 3.37 -12.40
N GLN A 22 14.55 3.93 -11.26
CA GLN A 22 15.95 4.08 -10.88
C GLN A 22 16.60 2.75 -10.52
N ILE A 23 15.86 1.88 -9.80
CA ILE A 23 16.31 0.52 -9.49
C ILE A 23 16.52 -0.27 -10.79
N VAL A 24 15.56 -0.21 -11.72
CA VAL A 24 15.65 -0.88 -13.03
C VAL A 24 16.81 -0.32 -13.85
N LYS A 25 17.00 1.01 -13.83
CA LYS A 25 18.11 1.65 -14.54
C LYS A 25 19.48 1.20 -14.02
N ALA A 26 19.60 0.94 -12.72
CA ALA A 26 20.84 0.46 -12.10
C ALA A 26 21.25 -0.94 -12.60
N PHE A 27 20.35 -1.72 -13.21
CA PHE A 27 20.67 -2.99 -13.86
C PHE A 27 21.34 -2.86 -15.23
N GLY A 28 21.62 -1.62 -15.68
CA GLY A 28 22.31 -1.36 -16.93
C GLY A 28 21.43 -1.24 -18.17
N PHE A 29 20.10 -1.22 -18.02
CA PHE A 29 19.16 -1.05 -19.14
C PHE A 29 19.25 0.35 -19.76
N SER A 30 19.00 0.45 -21.07
CA SER A 30 18.80 1.74 -21.76
C SER A 30 17.54 2.44 -21.22
N ASN A 31 17.37 3.75 -21.50
CA ASN A 31 16.18 4.49 -21.04
C ASN A 31 14.87 3.90 -21.58
N VAL A 32 14.86 3.45 -22.83
CA VAL A 32 13.68 2.83 -23.45
C VAL A 32 13.36 1.48 -22.79
N GLN A 33 14.37 0.62 -22.61
CA GLN A 33 14.22 -0.66 -21.92
C GLN A 33 13.75 -0.48 -20.49
N THR A 34 14.31 0.50 -19.75
CA THR A 34 13.88 0.85 -18.39
C THR A 34 12.40 1.18 -18.35
N GLY A 35 11.89 1.97 -19.31
CA GLY A 35 10.48 2.30 -19.41
C GLY A 35 9.60 1.06 -19.56
N PHE A 36 9.92 0.16 -20.49
CA PHE A 36 9.17 -1.07 -20.72
C PHE A 36 9.22 -2.02 -19.52
N VAL A 37 10.41 -2.25 -18.96
CA VAL A 37 10.58 -3.13 -17.80
C VAL A 37 9.82 -2.58 -16.57
N THR A 38 9.88 -1.27 -16.35
CA THR A 38 9.16 -0.61 -15.25
C THR A 38 7.64 -0.70 -15.41
N ALA A 39 7.11 -0.81 -16.63
CA ALA A 39 5.68 -0.94 -16.86
C ALA A 39 5.13 -2.33 -16.44
N ILE A 40 5.95 -3.38 -16.42
CA ILE A 40 5.53 -4.76 -16.13
C ILE A 40 4.80 -4.87 -14.78
N PRO A 41 5.35 -4.40 -13.64
CA PRO A 41 4.65 -4.45 -12.35
C PRO A 41 3.28 -3.78 -12.37
N TYR A 42 3.11 -2.69 -13.10
CA TYR A 42 1.84 -1.96 -13.16
C TYR A 42 0.78 -2.70 -13.97
N VAL A 43 1.17 -3.40 -15.05
CA VAL A 43 0.26 -4.25 -15.82
C VAL A 43 -0.28 -5.38 -14.95
N PHE A 44 0.60 -6.12 -14.28
CA PHE A 44 0.19 -7.20 -13.37
C PHE A 44 -0.62 -6.67 -12.18
N GLY A 45 -0.23 -5.53 -11.61
CA GLY A 45 -0.97 -4.86 -10.54
C GLY A 45 -2.39 -4.50 -10.96
N THR A 46 -2.58 -3.95 -12.16
CA THR A 46 -3.90 -3.58 -12.71
C THR A 46 -4.80 -4.79 -12.92
N ILE A 47 -4.27 -5.88 -13.45
CA ILE A 47 -5.02 -7.13 -13.61
C ILE A 47 -5.43 -7.69 -12.25
N ALA A 48 -4.46 -7.80 -11.33
CA ALA A 48 -4.68 -8.36 -10.00
C ALA A 48 -5.68 -7.54 -9.18
N MET A 49 -5.62 -6.20 -9.21
CA MET A 49 -6.55 -5.34 -8.48
C MET A 49 -8.01 -5.58 -8.90
N THR A 50 -8.25 -5.79 -10.18
CA THR A 50 -9.60 -6.05 -10.70
C THR A 50 -10.15 -7.38 -10.21
N LEU A 51 -9.32 -8.43 -10.25
CA LEU A 51 -9.69 -9.77 -9.77
C LEU A 51 -9.90 -9.77 -8.25
N TRP A 52 -9.02 -9.09 -7.52
CA TRP A 52 -9.06 -8.99 -6.07
C TRP A 52 -10.27 -8.21 -5.56
N ALA A 53 -10.60 -7.08 -6.21
CA ALA A 53 -11.81 -6.31 -5.91
C ALA A 53 -13.08 -7.14 -6.12
N ARG A 54 -13.20 -7.86 -7.26
CA ARG A 54 -14.32 -8.76 -7.51
C ARG A 54 -14.47 -9.84 -6.44
N ARG A 55 -13.36 -10.42 -5.97
CA ARG A 55 -13.37 -11.40 -4.88
C ARG A 55 -13.85 -10.77 -3.58
N SER A 56 -13.35 -9.59 -3.23
CA SER A 56 -13.78 -8.84 -2.04
C SER A 56 -15.28 -8.53 -2.10
N ASP A 57 -15.80 -8.15 -3.27
CA ASP A 57 -17.23 -7.90 -3.47
C ASP A 57 -18.07 -9.17 -3.31
N ALA A 58 -17.63 -10.28 -3.88
CA ALA A 58 -18.32 -11.57 -3.80
C ALA A 58 -18.39 -12.13 -2.36
N THR A 59 -17.31 -11.96 -1.60
CA THR A 59 -17.23 -12.43 -0.21
C THR A 59 -17.79 -11.43 0.81
N ARG A 60 -18.01 -10.17 0.40
CA ARG A 60 -18.37 -9.04 1.27
C ARG A 60 -17.38 -8.82 2.43
N GLU A 61 -16.19 -9.37 2.31
CA GLU A 61 -15.13 -9.25 3.28
C GLU A 61 -14.13 -8.19 2.81
N ARG A 62 -13.87 -7.16 3.63
CA ARG A 62 -13.04 -6.01 3.28
C ARG A 62 -11.71 -5.98 4.02
N VAL A 63 -11.73 -6.35 5.29
CA VAL A 63 -10.57 -6.20 6.19
C VAL A 63 -9.42 -7.10 5.74
N PHE A 64 -9.71 -8.37 5.48
CA PHE A 64 -8.69 -9.31 4.94
C PHE A 64 -8.20 -8.85 3.57
N HIS A 65 -9.13 -8.38 2.72
CA HIS A 65 -8.78 -7.94 1.36
C HIS A 65 -7.97 -6.63 1.32
N VAL A 66 -7.90 -5.88 2.43
CA VAL A 66 -6.97 -4.77 2.63
C VAL A 66 -5.70 -5.22 3.35
N GLY A 67 -5.84 -5.98 4.44
CA GLY A 67 -4.71 -6.36 5.29
C GLY A 67 -3.74 -7.35 4.66
N ALA A 68 -4.24 -8.38 3.96
CA ALA A 68 -3.39 -9.39 3.34
C ALA A 68 -2.48 -8.81 2.22
N PRO A 69 -3.00 -7.98 1.29
CA PRO A 69 -2.14 -7.34 0.30
C PRO A 69 -1.12 -6.36 0.90
N LEU A 70 -1.44 -5.66 2.01
CA LEU A 70 -0.48 -4.83 2.73
C LEU A 70 0.70 -5.65 3.24
N LEU A 71 0.44 -6.80 3.87
CA LEU A 71 1.49 -7.71 4.33
C LEU A 71 2.28 -8.32 3.17
N LEU A 72 1.60 -8.69 2.08
CA LEU A 72 2.27 -9.18 0.88
C LEU A 72 3.25 -8.14 0.32
N THR A 73 2.84 -6.87 0.23
CA THR A 73 3.70 -5.78 -0.22
C THR A 73 4.88 -5.58 0.73
N ALA A 74 4.62 -5.54 2.04
CA ALA A 74 5.67 -5.38 3.05
C ALA A 74 6.73 -6.48 2.95
N LEU A 75 6.30 -7.74 2.85
CA LEU A 75 7.18 -8.89 2.70
C LEU A 75 7.97 -8.84 1.40
N ALA A 76 7.31 -8.55 0.29
CA ALA A 76 7.96 -8.47 -1.01
C ALA A 76 9.02 -7.36 -1.05
N LEU A 77 8.74 -6.16 -0.52
CA LEU A 77 9.73 -5.08 -0.43
C LEU A 77 10.90 -5.45 0.49
N ALA A 78 10.64 -6.09 1.64
CA ALA A 78 11.70 -6.55 2.52
C ALA A 78 12.56 -7.62 1.86
N VAL A 79 11.96 -8.61 1.19
CA VAL A 79 12.67 -9.68 0.48
C VAL A 79 13.48 -9.16 -0.69
N SER A 80 12.98 -8.14 -1.43
CA SER A 80 13.70 -7.56 -2.57
C SER A 80 15.06 -6.99 -2.20
N SER A 81 15.25 -6.59 -0.94
CA SER A 81 16.52 -6.04 -0.44
C SER A 81 17.65 -7.08 -0.32
N TYR A 82 17.34 -8.37 -0.30
CA TYR A 82 18.32 -9.47 -0.24
C TYR A 82 18.67 -10.04 -1.60
N ILE A 83 17.98 -9.61 -2.66
CA ILE A 83 18.10 -10.19 -3.99
C ILE A 83 19.01 -9.31 -4.84
N SER A 84 20.07 -9.90 -5.38
CA SER A 84 21.02 -9.23 -6.29
C SER A 84 20.75 -9.53 -7.77
N ASP A 85 20.00 -10.60 -8.07
CA ASP A 85 19.62 -10.92 -9.45
C ASP A 85 18.56 -9.97 -9.97
N PRO A 86 18.78 -9.27 -11.10
CA PRO A 86 17.84 -8.30 -11.63
C PRO A 86 16.47 -8.88 -11.96
N THR A 87 16.42 -10.10 -12.52
CA THR A 87 15.18 -10.74 -12.95
C THR A 87 14.34 -11.10 -11.72
N LEU A 88 14.96 -11.71 -10.72
CA LEU A 88 14.29 -12.09 -9.49
C LEU A 88 13.84 -10.86 -8.70
N THR A 89 14.65 -9.80 -8.66
CA THR A 89 14.26 -8.51 -8.07
C THR A 89 13.00 -7.96 -8.74
N MET A 90 12.93 -7.99 -10.08
CA MET A 90 11.75 -7.53 -10.81
C MET A 90 10.50 -8.37 -10.54
N VAL A 91 10.65 -9.70 -10.42
CA VAL A 91 9.54 -10.58 -10.03
C VAL A 91 8.99 -10.19 -8.67
N VAL A 92 9.86 -10.03 -7.67
CA VAL A 92 9.46 -9.69 -6.30
C VAL A 92 8.88 -8.27 -6.22
N LEU A 93 9.43 -7.29 -6.94
CA LEU A 93 8.85 -5.94 -7.02
C LEU A 93 7.50 -5.94 -7.74
N THR A 94 7.28 -6.87 -8.70
CA THR A 94 5.97 -7.07 -9.32
C THR A 94 4.95 -7.59 -8.29
N VAL A 95 5.35 -8.53 -7.42
CA VAL A 95 4.50 -8.99 -6.31
C VAL A 95 4.17 -7.84 -5.35
N ALA A 96 5.15 -6.98 -5.04
CA ALA A 96 4.90 -5.78 -4.23
C ALA A 96 3.88 -4.84 -4.89
N ALA A 97 4.00 -4.58 -6.19
CA ALA A 97 3.05 -3.77 -6.94
C ALA A 97 1.64 -4.37 -6.92
N ILE A 98 1.50 -5.69 -7.14
CA ILE A 98 0.22 -6.40 -7.03
C ILE A 98 -0.43 -6.13 -5.67
N GLY A 99 0.32 -6.25 -4.58
CA GLY A 99 -0.20 -6.00 -3.24
C GLY A 99 -0.69 -4.56 -3.05
N VAL A 100 0.09 -3.56 -3.45
CA VAL A 100 -0.31 -2.14 -3.37
C VAL A 100 -1.59 -1.87 -4.15
N PHE A 101 -1.68 -2.36 -5.40
CA PHE A 101 -2.84 -2.15 -6.26
C PHE A 101 -4.09 -2.87 -5.72
N CYS A 102 -3.95 -4.08 -5.21
CA CYS A 102 -5.04 -4.81 -4.55
C CYS A 102 -5.55 -4.07 -3.31
N THR A 103 -4.65 -3.52 -2.49
CA THR A 103 -5.02 -2.70 -1.33
C THR A 103 -5.79 -1.46 -1.78
N PHE A 104 -5.28 -0.73 -2.78
CA PHE A 104 -5.89 0.50 -3.28
C PHE A 104 -7.31 0.28 -3.77
N ALA A 105 -7.56 -0.82 -4.50
CA ALA A 105 -8.87 -1.15 -5.05
C ALA A 105 -9.94 -1.37 -3.96
N VAL A 106 -9.57 -1.98 -2.82
CA VAL A 106 -10.53 -2.33 -1.77
C VAL A 106 -10.60 -1.28 -0.65
N PHE A 107 -9.53 -0.54 -0.40
CA PHE A 107 -9.44 0.39 0.74
C PHE A 107 -10.60 1.37 0.82
N TRP A 108 -10.99 1.97 -0.31
CA TRP A 108 -12.04 3.00 -0.33
C TRP A 108 -13.43 2.49 0.00
N THR A 109 -13.63 1.18 0.02
CA THR A 109 -14.89 0.58 0.49
C THR A 109 -15.03 0.64 2.02
N LEU A 110 -13.91 0.81 2.78
CA LEU A 110 -13.95 0.88 4.23
C LEU A 110 -14.61 2.15 4.75
N PRO A 111 -14.18 3.38 4.36
CA PRO A 111 -14.84 4.59 4.85
C PRO A 111 -16.30 4.71 4.40
N THR A 112 -16.64 4.25 3.20
CA THR A 112 -18.00 4.33 2.66
C THR A 112 -18.95 3.30 3.25
N ALA A 113 -18.43 2.24 3.88
CA ALA A 113 -19.26 1.27 4.60
C ALA A 113 -19.84 1.84 5.91
N TRP A 114 -19.24 2.88 6.49
CA TRP A 114 -19.63 3.42 7.81
C TRP A 114 -20.18 4.84 7.75
N LEU A 115 -19.90 5.57 6.70
CA LEU A 115 -20.26 6.98 6.57
C LEU A 115 -21.06 7.18 5.29
N SER A 116 -22.07 8.02 5.36
CA SER A 116 -22.94 8.39 4.24
C SER A 116 -23.07 9.91 4.10
N GLY A 117 -23.53 10.37 2.96
CA GLY A 117 -23.79 11.79 2.71
C GLY A 117 -22.56 12.68 2.88
N THR A 118 -22.74 13.85 3.45
CA THR A 118 -21.69 14.86 3.66
C THR A 118 -20.59 14.39 4.61
N ALA A 119 -20.90 13.55 5.58
CA ALA A 119 -19.93 12.97 6.53
C ALA A 119 -18.94 12.05 5.78
N ALA A 120 -19.42 11.25 4.83
CA ALA A 120 -18.55 10.41 4.00
C ALA A 120 -17.61 11.25 3.14
N ALA A 121 -18.12 12.30 2.49
CA ALA A 121 -17.32 13.21 1.67
C ALA A 121 -16.22 13.89 2.48
N GLY A 122 -16.55 14.43 3.66
CA GLY A 122 -15.56 15.04 4.56
C GLY A 122 -14.50 14.06 5.05
N ALA A 123 -14.89 12.83 5.41
CA ALA A 123 -13.96 11.79 5.84
C ALA A 123 -13.03 11.36 4.70
N ILE A 124 -13.55 11.15 3.49
CA ILE A 124 -12.75 10.81 2.31
C ILE A 124 -11.74 11.92 2.02
N ALA A 125 -12.16 13.20 2.07
CA ALA A 125 -11.28 14.34 1.86
C ALA A 125 -10.15 14.38 2.90
N LEU A 126 -10.47 14.17 4.19
CA LEU A 126 -9.49 14.15 5.28
C LEU A 126 -8.50 12.98 5.13
N ILE A 127 -9.01 11.76 4.87
CA ILE A 127 -8.18 10.57 4.66
C ILE A 127 -7.22 10.80 3.50
N ASN A 128 -7.75 11.30 2.37
CA ASN A 128 -6.97 11.56 1.17
C ASN A 128 -5.90 12.64 1.42
N SER A 129 -6.26 13.75 2.07
CA SER A 129 -5.33 14.84 2.36
C SER A 129 -4.18 14.39 3.27
N ILE A 130 -4.47 13.71 4.38
CA ILE A 130 -3.44 13.21 5.31
C ILE A 130 -2.60 12.13 4.63
N GLY A 131 -3.23 11.18 3.94
CA GLY A 131 -2.52 10.09 3.30
C GLY A 131 -1.61 10.52 2.18
N ASN A 132 -2.01 11.52 1.36
CA ASN A 132 -1.17 12.03 0.28
C ASN A 132 0.08 12.80 0.76
N LEU A 133 0.17 13.20 2.03
CA LEU A 133 1.44 13.68 2.59
C LEU A 133 2.53 12.60 2.50
N ALA A 134 2.16 11.32 2.56
CA ALA A 134 3.08 10.21 2.32
C ALA A 134 3.60 10.16 0.88
N GLY A 135 2.86 10.73 -0.08
CA GLY A 135 3.29 10.84 -1.47
C GLY A 135 4.55 11.69 -1.65
N PHE A 136 4.75 12.67 -0.77
CA PHE A 136 6.02 13.40 -0.66
C PHE A 136 6.97 12.71 0.32
N GLY A 137 6.49 12.40 1.53
CA GLY A 137 7.32 11.87 2.62
C GLY A 137 7.97 10.54 2.30
N GLY A 138 7.26 9.62 1.63
CA GLY A 138 7.77 8.30 1.28
C GLY A 138 8.99 8.37 0.34
N PRO A 139 8.85 8.92 -0.87
CA PRO A 139 9.98 9.10 -1.79
C PRO A 139 11.14 9.91 -1.20
N TYR A 140 10.83 10.97 -0.46
CA TYR A 140 11.84 11.81 0.20
C TYR A 140 12.68 11.02 1.20
N LEU A 141 12.04 10.27 2.10
CA LEU A 141 12.74 9.47 3.10
C LEU A 141 13.56 8.33 2.47
N ILE A 142 13.02 7.65 1.45
CA ILE A 142 13.78 6.64 0.72
C ILE A 142 15.02 7.27 0.08
N GLY A 143 14.88 8.44 -0.56
CA GLY A 143 15.99 9.18 -1.16
C GLY A 143 17.02 9.61 -0.14
N TRP A 144 16.59 10.21 0.95
CA TRP A 144 17.48 10.61 2.03
C TRP A 144 18.26 9.44 2.63
N ILE A 145 17.60 8.32 2.91
CA ILE A 145 18.28 7.10 3.40
C ILE A 145 19.29 6.60 2.36
N LYS A 146 18.91 6.58 1.07
CA LYS A 146 19.83 6.20 -0.01
C LYS A 146 21.06 7.09 -0.07
N ASP A 147 20.88 8.41 0.04
CA ASP A 147 22.00 9.37 -0.01
C ASP A 147 22.95 9.21 1.18
N GLN A 148 22.44 8.85 2.37
CA GLN A 148 23.24 8.59 3.55
C GLN A 148 23.93 7.23 3.54
N THR A 149 23.32 6.21 2.95
CA THR A 149 23.77 4.81 3.03
C THR A 149 24.34 4.26 1.71
N GLY A 150 24.17 4.97 0.61
CA GLY A 150 24.50 4.49 -0.74
C GLY A 150 23.55 3.38 -1.25
N SER A 151 22.48 3.03 -0.51
CA SER A 151 21.62 1.88 -0.81
C SER A 151 20.14 2.19 -0.62
N PHE A 152 19.29 1.55 -1.43
CA PHE A 152 17.83 1.59 -1.27
C PHE A 152 17.30 0.70 -0.11
N VAL A 153 18.12 -0.21 0.42
CA VAL A 153 17.72 -1.23 1.39
C VAL A 153 17.01 -0.63 2.61
N GLY A 154 17.61 0.39 3.23
CA GLY A 154 17.02 1.05 4.40
C GLY A 154 15.66 1.69 4.10
N GLY A 155 15.51 2.28 2.91
CA GLY A 155 14.25 2.86 2.46
C GLY A 155 13.16 1.81 2.24
N LEU A 156 13.51 0.65 1.67
CA LEU A 156 12.59 -0.48 1.48
C LEU A 156 12.12 -1.04 2.82
N TYR A 157 13.01 -1.18 3.82
CA TYR A 157 12.62 -1.60 5.18
C TYR A 157 11.73 -0.59 5.88
N PHE A 158 12.01 0.71 5.73
CA PHE A 158 11.17 1.76 6.29
C PHE A 158 9.74 1.66 5.76
N VAL A 159 9.58 1.56 4.44
CA VAL A 159 8.26 1.41 3.80
C VAL A 159 7.59 0.10 4.19
N SER A 160 8.34 -1.01 4.26
CA SER A 160 7.82 -2.30 4.74
C SER A 160 7.27 -2.18 6.17
N GLY A 161 7.96 -1.48 7.06
CA GLY A 161 7.51 -1.22 8.43
C GLY A 161 6.20 -0.43 8.48
N LEU A 162 6.06 0.61 7.64
CA LEU A 162 4.80 1.36 7.52
C LEU A 162 3.65 0.50 7.03
N LEU A 163 3.91 -0.40 6.08
CA LEU A 163 2.89 -1.32 5.55
C LEU A 163 2.45 -2.35 6.59
N VAL A 164 3.38 -2.89 7.38
CA VAL A 164 3.06 -3.77 8.51
C VAL A 164 2.20 -3.03 9.53
N LEU A 165 2.56 -1.79 9.88
CA LEU A 165 1.75 -0.95 10.78
C LEU A 165 0.35 -0.74 10.19
N SER A 166 0.24 -0.43 8.90
CA SER A 166 -1.05 -0.28 8.22
C SER A 166 -1.89 -1.56 8.26
N ALA A 167 -1.27 -2.73 8.09
CA ALA A 167 -1.95 -4.02 8.20
C ALA A 167 -2.46 -4.28 9.64
N ILE A 168 -1.64 -4.00 10.65
CA ILE A 168 -2.03 -4.10 12.06
C ILE A 168 -3.21 -3.17 12.35
N LEU A 169 -3.15 -1.90 11.92
CA LEU A 169 -4.24 -0.96 12.09
C LEU A 169 -5.52 -1.41 11.39
N THR A 170 -5.42 -2.06 10.23
CA THR A 170 -6.56 -2.64 9.52
C THR A 170 -7.22 -3.75 10.34
N LEU A 171 -6.42 -4.63 10.94
CA LEU A 171 -6.93 -5.70 11.82
C LEU A 171 -7.55 -5.16 13.10
N LEU A 172 -6.95 -4.14 13.73
CA LEU A 172 -7.50 -3.49 14.91
C LEU A 172 -8.83 -2.79 14.62
N LEU A 173 -8.96 -2.22 13.42
CA LEU A 173 -10.20 -1.59 12.99
C LEU A 173 -11.35 -2.60 12.91
N SER A 174 -11.10 -3.83 12.45
CA SER A 174 -12.12 -4.88 12.39
C SER A 174 -12.62 -5.30 13.77
N ARG A 175 -11.71 -5.39 14.74
CA ARG A 175 -12.07 -5.76 16.12
C ARG A 175 -12.92 -4.69 16.80
N ALA A 176 -12.67 -3.41 16.53
CA ALA A 176 -13.47 -2.31 17.06
C ALA A 176 -14.92 -2.31 16.55
N GLN A 177 -15.20 -2.95 15.40
CA GLN A 177 -16.54 -3.05 14.82
C GLN A 177 -17.36 -4.22 15.36
N THR A 178 -16.71 -5.26 15.86
CA THR A 178 -17.36 -6.43 16.45
C THR A 178 -17.64 -6.26 17.95
N ALA A 179 -17.21 -5.14 18.56
CA ALA A 179 -17.54 -4.85 19.95
C ALA A 179 -19.05 -4.61 20.11
N PRO A 180 -19.74 -5.28 21.06
CA PRO A 180 -21.15 -5.06 21.31
C PRO A 180 -21.40 -3.58 21.67
N VAL A 181 -22.37 -2.96 21.02
CA VAL A 181 -22.87 -1.65 21.44
C VAL A 181 -23.57 -1.85 22.79
N GLU A 182 -23.01 -1.32 23.89
CA GLU A 182 -23.71 -1.32 25.16
C GLU A 182 -25.06 -0.62 24.98
N PRO A 183 -26.17 -1.25 25.43
CA PRO A 183 -27.48 -0.61 25.34
C PRO A 183 -27.46 0.67 26.17
N VAL A 184 -27.84 1.78 25.55
CA VAL A 184 -28.00 3.06 26.25
C VAL A 184 -29.02 2.87 27.39
N PRO A 185 -28.68 3.18 28.66
CA PRO A 185 -29.61 3.09 29.77
C PRO A 185 -30.84 3.92 29.46
N GLN A 186 -32.02 3.29 29.38
CA GLN A 186 -33.28 4.01 29.25
C GLN A 186 -33.52 4.73 30.58
N SER A 187 -33.40 6.05 30.56
CA SER A 187 -33.81 6.91 31.66
C SER A 187 -35.33 6.86 31.74
N HIS A 188 -35.85 6.21 32.79
CA HIS A 188 -37.25 6.25 33.19
C HIS A 188 -37.57 7.56 33.89
#